data_86164b7460bfe55239fe1db3ed811a5c
#
_entry.id   86164b7460bfe55239fe1db3ed811a5c
#
_cell.length_a   1.000
_cell.length_b   1.000
_cell.length_c   1.000
_cell.angle_alpha   90.00
_cell.angle_beta   90.00
_cell.angle_gamma   90.00
#
_symmetry.space_group_name_H-M   'P 1'
#
loop_
_entity.id
_entity.type
_entity.pdbx_description
1 polymer ?
#
loop_
_entity_poly.entity_id
_entity_poly.type
_entity_poly.pdbx_seq_one_letter_code
_entity_poly.pdbx_strand_id
1 'polypeptide(L)'
;MKKVSIVYSQSLTQIQGINYVNNSFVMGGKYFRENGLLLDKIYAPDCVFDCTTHDHLDLIGSNVSLPSYQRERKVRVFLRKLLSSNNLIGASIKIYFNFKRNAQKAVEKMAADDSDYLIFQDLGSAREYHKKYGNVRKAKTILILHCSKHPLEQVIPSFQGYYKYSFLKKRALKRCDETMRLVDKVVYLNNNAVSYSPLTDDKKTFVYNGVEDISNWKPTETSDLIRLVCVASLSDHKGQTIIIDALHLLPKDVLDKVHLTLVGAGLALDECKSKIKEYNLESHVEMLGQRNDVADILKSQDVFVLPSISEGMPMSIIEAMRQGLYIMATPVGGILEMIEPEYGEFITRNPQELAVAIERLVVEQKVTEASKLASRHRFEKDFNLKVMIDGYSNVLHSL
;
A
#
# COMPACT_ATOMS: atom_id res chain seq x y z
N MET A 1 -22.24 -18.39 -12.12
CA MET A 1 -20.96 -17.69 -11.96
C MET A 1 -20.08 -18.48 -11.02
N LYS A 2 -18.78 -18.59 -11.30
CA LYS A 2 -17.84 -19.22 -10.38
C LYS A 2 -17.58 -18.31 -9.18
N LYS A 3 -17.51 -18.89 -7.99
CA LYS A 3 -17.35 -18.16 -6.73
C LYS A 3 -15.88 -17.88 -6.44
N VAL A 4 -15.59 -16.65 -5.99
CA VAL A 4 -14.25 -16.19 -5.59
C VAL A 4 -14.32 -15.73 -4.15
N SER A 5 -13.46 -16.26 -3.28
CA SER A 5 -13.29 -15.73 -1.92
C SER A 5 -11.86 -15.28 -1.67
N ILE A 6 -11.71 -14.30 -0.78
CA ILE A 6 -10.43 -13.73 -0.37
C ILE A 6 -10.09 -14.22 1.03
N VAL A 7 -8.82 -14.55 1.28
CA VAL A 7 -8.33 -15.00 2.59
C VAL A 7 -7.17 -14.11 3.03
N TYR A 8 -7.30 -13.56 4.23
CA TYR A 8 -6.34 -12.61 4.78
C TYR A 8 -6.02 -12.88 6.26
N SER A 9 -4.77 -12.82 6.66
CA SER A 9 -4.33 -13.14 8.02
C SER A 9 -4.30 -11.95 8.98
N GLN A 10 -4.75 -10.78 8.56
CA GLN A 10 -4.83 -9.59 9.43
C GLN A 10 -6.28 -9.12 9.57
N SER A 11 -6.54 -8.31 10.60
CA SER A 11 -7.86 -7.74 10.84
C SER A 11 -8.27 -6.80 9.71
N LEU A 12 -9.50 -6.92 9.24
CA LEU A 12 -10.08 -6.00 8.26
C LEU A 12 -10.37 -4.61 8.87
N THR A 13 -10.43 -4.49 10.20
CA THR A 13 -10.72 -3.23 10.89
C THR A 13 -9.50 -2.32 11.04
N GLN A 14 -8.30 -2.80 10.76
CA GLN A 14 -7.08 -1.99 10.83
C GLN A 14 -6.84 -1.23 9.54
N ILE A 15 -6.58 0.09 9.65
CA ILE A 15 -6.21 0.94 8.52
C ILE A 15 -4.79 0.58 8.07
N GLN A 16 -4.70 -0.24 7.04
CA GLN A 16 -3.45 -0.67 6.42
C GLN A 16 -3.59 -0.67 4.90
N GLY A 17 -2.49 -0.47 4.17
CA GLY A 17 -2.53 -0.40 2.70
C GLY A 17 -3.21 -1.58 2.01
N ILE A 18 -3.06 -2.82 2.55
CA ILE A 18 -3.72 -4.03 2.01
C ILE A 18 -5.24 -3.98 2.19
N ASN A 19 -5.75 -3.35 3.24
CA ASN A 19 -7.20 -3.21 3.44
C ASN A 19 -7.84 -2.26 2.40
N TYR A 20 -7.10 -1.26 1.93
CA TYR A 20 -7.54 -0.47 0.77
C TYR A 20 -7.64 -1.32 -0.50
N VAL A 21 -6.69 -2.24 -0.73
CA VAL A 21 -6.77 -3.20 -1.84
C VAL A 21 -7.95 -4.16 -1.67
N ASN A 22 -8.21 -4.67 -0.46
CA ASN A 22 -9.38 -5.49 -0.17
C ASN A 22 -10.68 -4.72 -0.44
N ASN A 23 -10.76 -3.44 -0.06
CA ASN A 23 -11.89 -2.58 -0.39
C ASN A 23 -12.06 -2.41 -1.90
N SER A 24 -10.97 -2.22 -2.65
CA SER A 24 -11.03 -2.19 -4.12
C SER A 24 -11.61 -3.48 -4.71
N PHE A 25 -11.30 -4.65 -4.16
CA PHE A 25 -11.94 -5.89 -4.60
C PHE A 25 -13.47 -5.89 -4.34
N VAL A 26 -13.91 -5.45 -3.17
CA VAL A 26 -15.34 -5.39 -2.82
C VAL A 26 -16.07 -4.41 -3.73
N MET A 27 -15.57 -3.18 -3.88
CA MET A 27 -16.11 -2.17 -4.80
C MET A 27 -16.13 -2.66 -6.25
N GLY A 28 -15.14 -3.48 -6.62
CA GLY A 28 -15.01 -4.12 -7.94
C GLY A 28 -15.94 -5.31 -8.16
N GLY A 29 -16.80 -5.67 -7.23
CA GLY A 29 -17.70 -6.82 -7.31
C GLY A 29 -18.58 -6.81 -8.57
N LYS A 30 -19.00 -5.62 -9.05
CA LYS A 30 -19.73 -5.47 -10.32
C LYS A 30 -18.91 -5.94 -11.53
N TYR A 31 -17.62 -5.62 -11.59
CA TYR A 31 -16.73 -6.02 -12.69
C TYR A 31 -16.39 -7.51 -12.62
N PHE A 32 -16.29 -8.11 -11.43
CA PHE A 32 -16.22 -9.57 -11.32
C PHE A 32 -17.45 -10.24 -11.95
N ARG A 33 -18.66 -9.72 -11.69
CA ARG A 33 -19.90 -10.27 -12.30
C ARG A 33 -19.92 -10.12 -13.81
N GLU A 34 -19.46 -8.99 -14.35
CA GLU A 34 -19.29 -8.78 -15.79
C GLU A 34 -18.38 -9.85 -16.42
N ASN A 35 -17.37 -10.29 -15.69
CA ASN A 35 -16.43 -11.34 -16.08
C ASN A 35 -16.89 -12.77 -15.72
N GLY A 36 -18.16 -12.99 -15.34
CA GLY A 36 -18.71 -14.31 -15.02
C GLY A 36 -18.27 -14.87 -13.66
N LEU A 37 -17.69 -14.03 -12.79
CA LEU A 37 -17.24 -14.38 -11.44
C LEU A 37 -18.13 -13.73 -10.39
N LEU A 38 -18.24 -14.35 -9.20
CA LEU A 38 -18.95 -13.80 -8.05
C LEU A 38 -17.96 -13.68 -6.89
N LEU A 39 -17.62 -12.46 -6.50
CA LEU A 39 -16.91 -12.24 -5.25
C LEU A 39 -17.86 -12.56 -4.09
N ASP A 40 -17.56 -13.63 -3.33
CA ASP A 40 -18.46 -14.17 -2.31
C ASP A 40 -18.07 -13.65 -0.92
N LYS A 41 -16.89 -13.99 -0.41
CA LYS A 41 -16.51 -13.68 0.97
C LYS A 41 -15.08 -13.23 1.13
N ILE A 42 -14.82 -12.47 2.23
CA ILE A 42 -13.46 -12.24 2.74
C ILE A 42 -13.35 -12.90 4.12
N TYR A 43 -12.42 -13.82 4.25
CA TYR A 43 -12.11 -14.50 5.51
C TYR A 43 -10.94 -13.82 6.21
N ALA A 44 -11.19 -13.26 7.38
CA ALA A 44 -10.19 -12.63 8.24
C ALA A 44 -10.20 -13.23 9.65
N PRO A 45 -9.14 -13.03 10.48
CA PRO A 45 -9.08 -13.59 11.84
C PRO A 45 -10.22 -13.16 12.75
N ASP A 46 -10.72 -11.96 12.58
CA ASP A 46 -11.76 -11.31 13.38
C ASP A 46 -13.17 -11.48 12.80
N CYS A 47 -13.32 -11.56 11.49
CA CYS A 47 -14.63 -11.63 10.83
C CYS A 47 -14.65 -12.51 9.58
N VAL A 48 -15.85 -12.76 9.09
CA VAL A 48 -16.15 -13.18 7.71
C VAL A 48 -17.01 -12.06 7.13
N PHE A 49 -16.55 -11.45 6.05
CA PHE A 49 -17.26 -10.38 5.37
C PHE A 49 -17.96 -10.94 4.13
N ASP A 50 -19.25 -10.71 4.02
CA ASP A 50 -20.07 -11.13 2.87
C ASP A 50 -20.05 -10.03 1.80
N CYS A 51 -19.40 -10.31 0.68
CA CYS A 51 -19.26 -9.40 -0.44
C CYS A 51 -20.49 -9.37 -1.34
N THR A 52 -21.46 -10.26 -1.14
CA THR A 52 -22.70 -10.32 -1.95
C THR A 52 -23.75 -9.32 -1.45
N THR A 53 -23.64 -8.92 -0.20
CA THR A 53 -24.60 -8.02 0.48
C THR A 53 -24.07 -6.60 0.69
N HIS A 54 -22.78 -6.38 0.45
CA HIS A 54 -22.11 -5.10 0.66
C HIS A 54 -21.26 -4.76 -0.56
N ASP A 55 -21.27 -3.51 -0.97
CA ASP A 55 -20.52 -2.97 -2.10
C ASP A 55 -19.26 -2.17 -1.68
N HIS A 56 -19.04 -2.01 -0.38
CA HIS A 56 -17.82 -1.44 0.19
C HIS A 56 -17.53 -2.04 1.57
N LEU A 57 -16.26 -2.06 1.95
CA LEU A 57 -15.86 -2.35 3.32
C LEU A 57 -15.96 -1.06 4.13
N ASP A 58 -16.81 -1.06 5.16
CA ASP A 58 -16.77 -0.03 6.21
C ASP A 58 -15.48 -0.19 7.05
N LEU A 59 -14.34 -0.04 6.37
CA LEU A 59 -13.01 -0.10 7.01
C LEU A 59 -12.76 1.08 7.95
N ILE A 60 -13.63 2.06 7.89
CA ILE A 60 -13.56 3.30 8.63
C ILE A 60 -14.83 3.40 9.44
N GLY A 61 -14.88 2.66 10.51
CA GLY A 61 -15.82 3.00 11.58
C GLY A 61 -15.56 4.47 11.93
N SER A 62 -16.57 5.32 11.75
CA SER A 62 -16.57 6.74 12.07
C SER A 62 -16.18 7.06 13.53
N ASN A 63 -15.73 6.08 14.32
CA ASN A 63 -15.43 6.15 15.75
C ASN A 63 -14.20 5.33 16.16
N VAL A 64 -13.18 5.17 15.31
CA VAL A 64 -11.88 4.74 15.84
C VAL A 64 -11.23 5.96 16.49
N SER A 65 -11.59 6.20 17.76
CA SER A 65 -10.76 7.02 18.63
C SER A 65 -9.31 6.49 18.50
N LEU A 66 -8.41 7.34 18.06
CA LEU A 66 -6.97 7.09 18.14
C LEU A 66 -6.70 6.47 19.51
N PRO A 67 -5.97 5.34 19.60
CA PRO A 67 -5.62 4.79 20.89
C PRO A 67 -4.98 5.93 21.68
N SER A 68 -5.66 6.40 22.71
CA SER A 68 -5.15 7.44 23.61
C SER A 68 -3.76 6.99 24.03
N TYR A 69 -2.78 7.84 23.83
CA TYR A 69 -1.38 7.61 24.24
C TYR A 69 -1.38 7.61 25.78
N GLN A 70 -1.91 6.53 26.35
CA GLN A 70 -1.87 6.32 27.79
C GLN A 70 -0.42 5.99 28.15
N ARG A 71 0.11 6.77 29.09
CA ARG A 71 1.39 6.61 29.76
C ARG A 71 1.60 5.12 30.06
N GLU A 72 2.37 4.42 29.22
CA GLU A 72 2.57 2.98 29.34
C GLU A 72 3.24 2.64 30.68
N ARG A 73 2.66 1.68 31.41
CA ARG A 73 3.28 1.15 32.64
C ARG A 73 4.64 0.55 32.30
N LYS A 74 5.65 0.79 33.15
CA LYS A 74 7.06 0.31 32.98
C LYS A 74 7.17 -1.17 32.62
N VAL A 75 6.23 -2.01 33.05
CA VAL A 75 6.14 -3.44 32.71
C VAL A 75 5.82 -3.66 31.20
N ARG A 76 4.97 -2.83 30.60
CA ARG A 76 4.67 -2.90 29.16
C ARG A 76 5.88 -2.50 28.29
N VAL A 77 6.64 -1.52 28.74
CA VAL A 77 7.88 -1.08 28.05
C VAL A 77 8.95 -2.18 28.14
N PHE A 78 9.08 -2.85 29.28
CA PHE A 78 10.01 -3.99 29.44
C PHE A 78 9.60 -5.17 28.55
N LEU A 79 8.30 -5.56 28.54
CA LEU A 79 7.78 -6.61 27.67
C LEU A 79 7.92 -6.24 26.20
N ARG A 80 7.70 -4.97 25.81
CA ARG A 80 7.97 -4.49 24.43
C ARG A 80 9.45 -4.63 24.06
N LYS A 81 10.39 -4.31 24.96
CA LYS A 81 11.83 -4.54 24.73
C LYS A 81 12.16 -6.02 24.58
N LEU A 82 11.60 -6.88 25.44
CA LEU A 82 11.79 -8.33 25.37
C LEU A 82 11.17 -8.94 24.10
N LEU A 83 10.03 -8.41 23.65
CA LEU A 83 9.30 -8.80 22.45
C LEU A 83 9.70 -7.97 21.22
N SER A 84 10.76 -7.13 21.34
CA SER A 84 11.23 -6.35 20.20
C SER A 84 11.70 -7.29 19.07
N SER A 85 11.42 -6.92 17.85
CA SER A 85 11.85 -7.68 16.66
C SER A 85 13.36 -7.78 16.50
N ASN A 86 14.12 -7.03 17.32
CA ASN A 86 15.58 -7.00 17.29
C ASN A 86 16.23 -8.16 18.03
N ASN A 87 15.49 -8.93 18.80
CA ASN A 87 15.98 -10.14 19.46
C ASN A 87 15.30 -11.41 18.90
N LEU A 88 15.99 -12.54 19.05
CA LEU A 88 15.57 -13.83 18.49
C LEU A 88 14.20 -14.29 19.00
N ILE A 89 13.92 -14.07 20.29
CA ILE A 89 12.67 -14.48 20.94
C ILE A 89 11.51 -13.63 20.42
N GLY A 90 11.66 -12.32 20.43
CA GLY A 90 10.63 -11.39 19.98
C GLY A 90 10.32 -11.56 18.48
N ALA A 91 11.34 -11.76 17.66
CA ALA A 91 11.17 -12.09 16.25
C ALA A 91 10.38 -13.38 16.05
N SER A 92 10.74 -14.45 16.75
CA SER A 92 10.07 -15.75 16.66
C SER A 92 8.60 -15.69 17.12
N ILE A 93 8.32 -14.95 18.19
CA ILE A 93 6.95 -14.75 18.71
C ILE A 93 6.10 -13.96 17.70
N LYS A 94 6.61 -12.87 17.14
CA LYS A 94 5.88 -12.08 16.14
C LYS A 94 5.55 -12.90 14.89
N ILE A 95 6.48 -13.74 14.41
CA ILE A 95 6.21 -14.65 13.29
C ILE A 95 5.09 -15.62 13.64
N TYR A 96 5.16 -16.22 14.83
CA TYR A 96 4.14 -17.16 15.26
C TYR A 96 2.76 -16.50 15.27
N PHE A 97 2.63 -15.31 15.86
CA PHE A 97 1.33 -14.64 15.95
C PHE A 97 0.84 -14.10 14.60
N ASN A 98 1.68 -13.42 13.84
CA ASN A 98 1.26 -12.80 12.59
C ASN A 98 1.10 -13.81 11.45
N PHE A 99 1.97 -14.83 11.38
CA PHE A 99 1.97 -15.78 10.27
C PHE A 99 1.18 -17.05 10.51
N LYS A 100 1.08 -17.50 11.75
CA LYS A 100 0.47 -18.79 12.03
C LYS A 100 -0.89 -18.64 12.70
N ARG A 101 -0.94 -18.01 13.84
CA ARG A 101 -2.16 -17.96 14.66
C ARG A 101 -3.32 -17.22 13.96
N ASN A 102 -3.04 -16.06 13.41
CA ASN A 102 -4.07 -15.26 12.72
C ASN A 102 -4.48 -15.92 11.41
N ALA A 103 -3.52 -16.45 10.63
CA ALA A 103 -3.80 -17.23 9.42
C ALA A 103 -4.65 -18.46 9.74
N GLN A 104 -4.34 -19.20 10.81
CA GLN A 104 -5.14 -20.34 11.25
C GLN A 104 -6.59 -19.94 11.57
N LYS A 105 -6.78 -18.83 12.30
CA LYS A 105 -8.12 -18.33 12.62
C LYS A 105 -8.94 -17.98 11.36
N ALA A 106 -8.32 -17.30 10.38
CA ALA A 106 -8.99 -16.98 9.12
C ALA A 106 -9.36 -18.26 8.35
N VAL A 107 -8.43 -19.21 8.24
CA VAL A 107 -8.62 -20.47 7.53
C VAL A 107 -9.64 -21.40 8.27
N GLU A 108 -9.71 -21.38 9.59
CA GLU A 108 -10.72 -22.13 10.35
C GLU A 108 -12.15 -21.71 10.01
N LYS A 109 -12.38 -20.44 9.74
CA LYS A 109 -13.69 -19.90 9.35
C LYS A 109 -14.14 -20.34 7.96
N MET A 110 -13.24 -20.88 7.15
CA MET A 110 -13.54 -21.41 5.81
C MET A 110 -14.10 -22.82 5.82
N ALA A 111 -14.51 -23.38 6.96
CA ALA A 111 -14.96 -24.78 7.05
C ALA A 111 -16.08 -25.13 6.06
N ALA A 112 -17.01 -24.21 5.82
CA ALA A 112 -18.15 -24.38 4.90
C ALA A 112 -17.95 -23.62 3.56
N ASP A 113 -16.73 -23.16 3.25
CA ASP A 113 -16.46 -22.47 1.99
C ASP A 113 -16.55 -23.43 0.78
N ASP A 114 -17.27 -23.03 -0.25
CA ASP A 114 -17.49 -23.77 -1.50
C ASP A 114 -16.98 -23.02 -2.73
N SER A 115 -16.07 -22.05 -2.55
CA SER A 115 -15.52 -21.24 -3.64
C SER A 115 -14.76 -22.05 -4.66
N ASP A 116 -14.92 -21.70 -5.94
CA ASP A 116 -14.13 -22.22 -7.05
C ASP A 116 -12.70 -21.68 -7.06
N TYR A 117 -12.55 -20.43 -6.61
CA TYR A 117 -11.28 -19.70 -6.58
C TYR A 117 -11.03 -19.07 -5.20
N LEU A 118 -9.78 -19.12 -4.78
CA LEU A 118 -9.31 -18.46 -3.56
C LEU A 118 -8.15 -17.51 -3.83
N ILE A 119 -8.29 -16.27 -3.35
CA ILE A 119 -7.29 -15.22 -3.43
C ILE A 119 -6.68 -15.03 -2.05
N PHE A 120 -5.41 -15.38 -1.88
CA PHE A 120 -4.67 -15.15 -0.64
C PHE A 120 -3.94 -13.82 -0.72
N GLN A 121 -4.14 -12.97 0.29
CA GLN A 121 -3.47 -11.67 0.40
C GLN A 121 -2.14 -11.74 1.15
N ASP A 122 -1.78 -12.92 1.66
CA ASP A 122 -0.52 -13.14 2.37
C ASP A 122 -0.09 -14.62 2.37
N LEU A 123 1.22 -14.80 2.56
CA LEU A 123 1.86 -16.13 2.61
C LEU A 123 1.37 -17.00 3.77
N GLY A 124 0.98 -16.39 4.89
CA GLY A 124 0.53 -17.12 6.07
C GLY A 124 -0.80 -17.85 5.82
N SER A 125 -1.78 -17.11 5.28
CA SER A 125 -3.09 -17.65 4.96
C SER A 125 -3.03 -18.73 3.87
N ALA A 126 -2.24 -18.51 2.81
CA ALA A 126 -2.02 -19.50 1.76
C ALA A 126 -1.43 -20.79 2.32
N ARG A 127 -0.39 -20.69 3.16
CA ARG A 127 0.27 -21.86 3.75
C ARG A 127 -0.64 -22.65 4.69
N GLU A 128 -1.35 -21.98 5.60
CA GLU A 128 -2.24 -22.67 6.55
C GLU A 128 -3.46 -23.30 5.83
N TYR A 129 -3.96 -22.66 4.77
CA TYR A 129 -5.00 -23.26 3.92
C TYR A 129 -4.52 -24.56 3.26
N HIS A 130 -3.41 -24.53 2.54
CA HIS A 130 -2.90 -25.72 1.85
C HIS A 130 -2.52 -26.84 2.82
N LYS A 131 -2.06 -26.50 4.01
CA LYS A 131 -1.78 -27.48 5.06
C LYS A 131 -3.06 -28.16 5.57
N LYS A 132 -4.18 -27.44 5.67
CA LYS A 132 -5.44 -27.94 6.22
C LYS A 132 -6.33 -28.56 5.15
N TYR A 133 -6.41 -27.97 3.97
CA TYR A 133 -7.38 -28.32 2.93
C TYR A 133 -6.77 -28.72 1.58
N GLY A 134 -5.47 -28.56 1.37
CA GLY A 134 -4.82 -28.73 0.07
C GLY A 134 -5.01 -30.10 -0.58
N ASN A 135 -5.25 -31.16 0.22
CA ASN A 135 -5.53 -32.52 -0.28
C ASN A 135 -7.04 -32.82 -0.40
N VAL A 136 -7.91 -31.94 0.05
CA VAL A 136 -9.36 -32.21 0.16
C VAL A 136 -10.17 -31.31 -0.77
N ARG A 137 -9.76 -30.07 -0.95
CA ARG A 137 -10.49 -29.07 -1.75
C ARG A 137 -9.87 -28.86 -3.12
N LYS A 138 -10.74 -28.68 -4.13
CA LYS A 138 -10.35 -28.48 -5.54
C LYS A 138 -10.31 -27.02 -5.97
N ALA A 139 -10.54 -26.06 -5.04
CA ALA A 139 -10.49 -24.64 -5.36
C ALA A 139 -9.13 -24.26 -5.96
N LYS A 140 -9.15 -23.52 -7.06
CA LYS A 140 -7.94 -22.93 -7.63
C LYS A 140 -7.48 -21.74 -6.81
N THR A 141 -6.18 -21.57 -6.68
CA THR A 141 -5.60 -20.66 -5.69
C THR A 141 -4.62 -19.69 -6.30
N ILE A 142 -4.77 -18.42 -5.98
CA ILE A 142 -3.74 -17.39 -6.27
C ILE A 142 -3.25 -16.75 -4.98
N LEU A 143 -1.99 -16.32 -4.99
CA LEU A 143 -1.36 -15.58 -3.90
C LEU A 143 -0.91 -14.22 -4.41
N ILE A 144 -1.41 -13.15 -3.80
CA ILE A 144 -0.97 -11.78 -4.09
C ILE A 144 0.17 -11.41 -3.17
N LEU A 145 1.27 -10.90 -3.74
CA LEU A 145 2.44 -10.44 -3.00
C LEU A 145 2.55 -8.91 -3.04
N HIS A 146 2.26 -8.28 -1.91
CA HIS A 146 2.33 -6.84 -1.70
C HIS A 146 3.76 -6.38 -1.34
N CYS A 147 4.74 -6.70 -2.17
CA CYS A 147 6.16 -6.41 -1.91
C CYS A 147 6.80 -5.73 -3.13
N SER A 148 7.92 -5.00 -2.89
CA SER A 148 8.64 -4.30 -3.95
C SER A 148 9.49 -5.23 -4.81
N LYS A 149 10.17 -6.20 -4.22
CA LYS A 149 11.09 -7.13 -4.89
C LYS A 149 11.05 -8.54 -4.33
N HIS A 150 10.91 -8.69 -3.03
CA HIS A 150 11.13 -9.97 -2.37
C HIS A 150 9.96 -10.32 -1.43
N PRO A 151 9.45 -11.56 -1.46
CA PRO A 151 8.32 -12.00 -0.60
C PRO A 151 8.56 -11.79 0.89
N LEU A 152 9.83 -11.76 1.34
CA LEU A 152 10.16 -11.44 2.73
C LEU A 152 9.73 -10.03 3.15
N GLU A 153 9.62 -9.07 2.24
CA GLU A 153 9.18 -7.71 2.55
C GLU A 153 7.73 -7.70 3.06
N GLN A 154 6.89 -8.54 2.49
CA GLN A 154 5.50 -8.71 2.97
C GLN A 154 5.45 -9.36 4.38
N VAL A 155 6.43 -10.23 4.65
CA VAL A 155 6.55 -10.95 5.92
C VAL A 155 7.13 -10.08 7.02
N ILE A 156 8.00 -9.10 6.66
CA ILE A 156 8.96 -8.47 7.57
C ILE A 156 8.94 -6.93 7.52
N PRO A 157 7.82 -6.21 7.43
CA PRO A 157 7.87 -4.75 7.54
C PRO A 157 8.48 -4.25 8.86
N SER A 158 8.63 -5.12 9.86
CA SER A 158 9.12 -4.82 11.21
C SER A 158 10.30 -5.69 11.66
N PHE A 159 10.94 -6.45 10.76
CA PHE A 159 11.93 -7.47 11.17
C PHE A 159 13.39 -7.11 10.84
N GLN A 160 13.87 -5.96 11.27
CA GLN A 160 15.31 -5.65 11.24
C GLN A 160 16.15 -6.77 11.90
N GLY A 161 15.62 -7.46 12.91
CA GLY A 161 16.28 -8.59 13.56
C GLY A 161 16.50 -9.83 12.68
N TYR A 162 15.69 -10.05 11.62
CA TYR A 162 15.91 -11.16 10.70
C TYR A 162 17.15 -11.00 9.84
N TYR A 163 17.46 -9.78 9.44
CA TYR A 163 18.69 -9.51 8.70
C TYR A 163 19.93 -9.75 9.55
N LYS A 164 19.79 -9.66 10.89
CA LYS A 164 20.87 -9.92 11.85
C LYS A 164 21.17 -11.40 12.02
N TYR A 165 20.18 -12.30 11.79
CA TYR A 165 20.33 -13.74 11.97
C TYR A 165 20.17 -14.48 10.65
N SER A 166 21.29 -14.77 9.97
CA SER A 166 21.31 -15.35 8.62
C SER A 166 20.52 -16.68 8.49
N PHE A 167 20.54 -17.50 9.55
CA PHE A 167 19.79 -18.77 9.55
C PHE A 167 18.28 -18.58 9.59
N LEU A 168 17.78 -17.55 10.32
CA LEU A 168 16.34 -17.22 10.32
C LEU A 168 15.91 -16.67 8.97
N LYS A 169 16.73 -15.82 8.37
CA LYS A 169 16.50 -15.31 7.01
C LYS A 169 16.40 -16.46 6.01
N LYS A 170 17.37 -17.38 6.01
CA LYS A 170 17.36 -18.57 5.12
C LYS A 170 16.09 -19.42 5.33
N ARG A 171 15.70 -19.66 6.59
CA ARG A 171 14.50 -20.44 6.92
C ARG A 171 13.21 -19.73 6.47
N ALA A 172 13.14 -18.42 6.63
CA ALA A 172 11.99 -17.63 6.19
C ALA A 172 11.88 -17.61 4.66
N LEU A 173 13.00 -17.40 3.94
CA LEU A 173 13.09 -17.50 2.49
C LEU A 173 12.59 -18.84 1.99
N LYS A 174 13.14 -19.94 2.51
CA LYS A 174 12.71 -21.30 2.15
C LYS A 174 11.20 -21.47 2.36
N ARG A 175 10.65 -20.93 3.45
CA ARG A 175 9.20 -20.98 3.72
C ARG A 175 8.38 -20.17 2.71
N CYS A 176 8.86 -19.01 2.29
CA CYS A 176 8.22 -18.22 1.25
C CYS A 176 8.18 -19.02 -0.06
N ASP A 177 9.32 -19.54 -0.50
CA ASP A 177 9.45 -20.31 -1.74
C ASP A 177 8.55 -21.56 -1.73
N GLU A 178 8.57 -22.32 -0.64
CA GLU A 178 7.68 -23.48 -0.46
C GLU A 178 6.21 -23.07 -0.57
N THR A 179 5.82 -21.96 0.06
CA THR A 179 4.42 -21.50 0.04
C THR A 179 3.99 -21.01 -1.34
N MET A 180 4.85 -20.25 -2.03
CA MET A 180 4.58 -19.80 -3.39
C MET A 180 4.41 -20.97 -4.38
N ARG A 181 5.08 -22.10 -4.14
CA ARG A 181 4.93 -23.32 -4.97
C ARG A 181 3.62 -24.09 -4.69
N LEU A 182 2.97 -23.89 -3.54
CA LEU A 182 1.72 -24.56 -3.19
C LEU A 182 0.51 -24.00 -3.96
N VAL A 183 0.52 -22.73 -4.30
CA VAL A 183 -0.59 -22.09 -5.02
C VAL A 183 -0.50 -22.33 -6.53
N ASP A 184 -1.63 -22.23 -7.23
CA ASP A 184 -1.67 -22.40 -8.68
C ASP A 184 -0.93 -21.26 -9.39
N LYS A 185 -1.07 -20.00 -8.92
CA LYS A 185 -0.35 -18.84 -9.47
C LYS A 185 -0.04 -17.79 -8.40
N VAL A 186 1.10 -17.11 -8.55
CA VAL A 186 1.51 -15.97 -7.75
C VAL A 186 1.34 -14.69 -8.56
N VAL A 187 0.66 -13.70 -7.98
CA VAL A 187 0.42 -12.40 -8.60
C VAL A 187 1.23 -11.34 -7.84
N TYR A 188 2.07 -10.65 -8.57
CA TYR A 188 2.82 -9.49 -8.08
C TYR A 188 2.07 -8.20 -8.42
N LEU A 189 2.43 -7.08 -7.77
CA LEU A 189 1.79 -5.79 -8.03
C LEU A 189 2.49 -4.97 -9.13
N ASN A 190 3.64 -5.44 -9.61
CA ASN A 190 4.41 -4.79 -10.67
C ASN A 190 5.27 -5.82 -11.42
N ASN A 191 5.62 -5.51 -12.65
CA ASN A 191 6.41 -6.40 -13.50
C ASN A 191 7.86 -6.54 -12.99
N ASN A 192 8.42 -5.48 -12.44
CA ASN A 192 9.77 -5.51 -11.86
C ASN A 192 9.88 -6.56 -10.75
N ALA A 193 8.87 -6.69 -9.88
CA ALA A 193 8.85 -7.72 -8.84
C ALA A 193 8.78 -9.15 -9.41
N VAL A 194 8.12 -9.36 -10.55
CA VAL A 194 8.07 -10.66 -11.25
C VAL A 194 9.47 -11.12 -11.66
N SER A 195 10.35 -10.21 -12.08
CA SER A 195 11.71 -10.55 -12.51
C SER A 195 12.60 -11.14 -11.40
N TYR A 196 12.31 -10.80 -10.13
CA TYR A 196 13.02 -11.35 -8.95
C TYR A 196 12.41 -12.65 -8.42
N SER A 197 11.30 -13.12 -9.00
CA SER A 197 10.63 -14.33 -8.56
C SER A 197 11.39 -15.59 -8.99
N PRO A 198 11.63 -16.55 -8.08
CA PRO A 198 12.27 -17.83 -8.41
C PRO A 198 11.32 -18.83 -9.08
N LEU A 199 10.08 -18.42 -9.36
CA LEU A 199 9.05 -19.28 -9.98
C LEU A 199 9.20 -19.29 -11.51
N THR A 200 8.69 -20.35 -12.14
CA THR A 200 8.55 -20.45 -13.59
C THR A 200 7.52 -19.46 -14.12
N ASP A 201 7.61 -19.08 -15.39
CA ASP A 201 6.76 -18.01 -15.96
C ASP A 201 5.27 -18.37 -15.98
N ASP A 202 4.94 -19.66 -16.11
CA ASP A 202 3.56 -20.15 -16.00
C ASP A 202 2.95 -19.99 -14.61
N LYS A 203 3.79 -19.91 -13.56
CA LYS A 203 3.41 -19.80 -12.14
C LYS A 203 3.35 -18.37 -11.61
N LYS A 204 3.76 -17.37 -12.39
CA LYS A 204 3.85 -15.97 -11.94
C LYS A 204 3.26 -15.02 -12.96
N THR A 205 2.74 -13.92 -12.49
CA THR A 205 2.24 -12.80 -13.29
C THR A 205 2.20 -11.54 -12.43
N PHE A 206 1.78 -10.41 -13.01
CA PHE A 206 1.47 -9.21 -12.25
C PHE A 206 0.09 -8.66 -12.61
N VAL A 207 -0.50 -7.95 -11.65
CA VAL A 207 -1.71 -7.13 -11.85
C VAL A 207 -1.51 -5.88 -11.02
N TYR A 208 -1.62 -4.72 -11.64
CA TYR A 208 -1.52 -3.44 -10.94
C TYR A 208 -2.69 -3.25 -9.98
N ASN A 209 -2.45 -2.55 -8.88
CA ASN A 209 -3.53 -2.05 -8.04
C ASN A 209 -4.37 -1.02 -8.80
N GLY A 210 -5.65 -0.94 -8.46
CA GLY A 210 -6.57 0.03 -9.04
C GLY A 210 -7.54 0.58 -8.00
N VAL A 211 -8.02 1.78 -8.24
CA VAL A 211 -9.06 2.42 -7.45
C VAL A 211 -10.26 2.81 -8.31
N GLU A 212 -11.43 2.92 -7.67
CA GLU A 212 -12.65 3.39 -8.34
C GLU A 212 -12.41 4.78 -8.94
N ASP A 213 -12.91 4.97 -10.16
CA ASP A 213 -12.81 6.24 -10.84
C ASP A 213 -13.80 7.26 -10.28
N ILE A 214 -13.54 8.54 -10.54
CA ILE A 214 -14.41 9.67 -10.21
C ILE A 214 -15.10 10.16 -11.48
N SER A 215 -16.42 10.34 -11.39
CA SER A 215 -17.19 10.91 -12.49
C SER A 215 -16.89 12.40 -12.65
N ASN A 216 -16.89 12.86 -13.91
CA ASN A 216 -16.79 14.29 -14.26
C ASN A 216 -15.49 14.98 -13.78
N TRP A 217 -14.35 14.25 -13.75
CA TRP A 217 -13.06 14.85 -13.48
C TRP A 217 -12.72 15.94 -14.51
N LYS A 218 -12.14 17.02 -14.01
CA LYS A 218 -11.58 18.10 -14.84
C LYS A 218 -10.25 18.55 -14.23
N PRO A 219 -9.26 18.94 -15.03
CA PRO A 219 -8.04 19.48 -14.51
C PRO A 219 -8.34 20.73 -13.67
N THR A 220 -7.68 20.87 -12.53
CA THR A 220 -7.72 22.09 -11.73
C THR A 220 -6.94 23.20 -12.43
N GLU A 221 -7.35 24.44 -12.23
CA GLU A 221 -6.63 25.60 -12.74
C GLU A 221 -5.19 25.62 -12.16
N THR A 222 -4.25 26.02 -13.00
CA THR A 222 -2.88 26.27 -12.57
C THR A 222 -2.80 27.59 -11.82
N SER A 223 -2.00 27.65 -10.77
CA SER A 223 -1.78 28.85 -9.98
C SER A 223 -0.29 29.05 -9.73
N ASP A 224 0.10 30.27 -9.35
CA ASP A 224 1.49 30.56 -8.97
C ASP A 224 1.89 29.86 -7.66
N LEU A 225 0.91 29.50 -6.82
CA LEU A 225 1.11 28.70 -5.62
C LEU A 225 1.05 27.21 -5.97
N ILE A 226 2.14 26.51 -5.78
CA ILE A 226 2.24 25.05 -5.95
C ILE A 226 1.89 24.34 -4.64
N ARG A 227 0.83 23.54 -4.65
CA ARG A 227 0.37 22.78 -3.49
C ARG A 227 0.92 21.37 -3.55
N LEU A 228 1.90 21.10 -2.70
CA LEU A 228 2.47 19.78 -2.51
C LEU A 228 1.64 18.98 -1.50
N VAL A 229 1.46 17.68 -1.73
CA VAL A 229 0.80 16.79 -0.77
C VAL A 229 1.57 15.50 -0.60
N CYS A 230 1.61 14.99 0.65
CA CYS A 230 2.07 13.65 0.96
C CYS A 230 1.00 12.91 1.77
N VAL A 231 0.43 11.84 1.21
CA VAL A 231 -0.56 11.00 1.86
C VAL A 231 0.08 9.67 2.20
N ALA A 232 0.46 9.48 3.46
CA ALA A 232 1.08 8.24 3.95
C ALA A 232 1.11 8.19 5.48
N SER A 233 1.33 7.02 6.06
CA SER A 233 1.68 6.91 7.48
C SER A 233 2.95 7.71 7.78
N LEU A 234 2.94 8.53 8.84
CA LEU A 234 4.08 9.36 9.23
C LEU A 234 5.20 8.47 9.80
N SER A 235 6.25 8.28 9.03
CA SER A 235 7.37 7.40 9.40
C SER A 235 8.63 7.73 8.59
N ASP A 236 9.79 7.41 9.12
CA ASP A 236 11.05 7.52 8.37
C ASP A 236 11.00 6.74 7.05
N HIS A 237 10.29 5.60 7.02
CA HIS A 237 10.10 4.82 5.79
C HIS A 237 9.45 5.62 4.66
N LYS A 238 8.51 6.51 4.96
CA LYS A 238 7.78 7.34 3.99
C LYS A 238 8.44 8.71 3.75
N GLY A 239 9.29 9.19 4.67
CA GLY A 239 10.19 10.31 4.47
C GLY A 239 9.57 11.70 4.52
N GLN A 240 8.49 11.91 5.28
CA GLN A 240 7.88 13.24 5.42
C GLN A 240 8.86 14.27 5.99
N THR A 241 9.73 13.87 6.92
CA THR A 241 10.78 14.74 7.48
C THR A 241 11.75 15.24 6.40
N ILE A 242 12.04 14.43 5.38
CA ILE A 242 12.90 14.81 4.24
C ILE A 242 12.24 15.92 3.40
N ILE A 243 10.92 15.87 3.24
CA ILE A 243 10.19 16.93 2.51
C ILE A 243 10.28 18.24 3.31
N ILE A 244 10.10 18.19 4.63
CA ILE A 244 10.22 19.38 5.51
C ILE A 244 11.65 19.93 5.46
N ASP A 245 12.67 19.07 5.53
CA ASP A 245 14.07 19.50 5.42
C ASP A 245 14.36 20.13 4.05
N ALA A 246 13.77 19.61 2.97
CA ALA A 246 13.93 20.20 1.63
C ALA A 246 13.27 21.57 1.53
N LEU A 247 12.09 21.78 2.11
CA LEU A 247 11.43 23.10 2.13
C LEU A 247 12.27 24.15 2.87
N HIS A 248 12.91 23.78 3.99
CA HIS A 248 13.82 24.67 4.71
C HIS A 248 15.01 25.13 3.89
N LEU A 249 15.44 24.36 2.89
CA LEU A 249 16.57 24.67 2.02
C LEU A 249 16.20 25.49 0.78
N LEU A 250 14.92 25.71 0.51
CA LEU A 250 14.47 26.51 -0.64
C LEU A 250 14.84 27.99 -0.50
N PRO A 251 15.20 28.67 -1.60
CA PRO A 251 15.22 30.11 -1.65
C PRO A 251 13.86 30.69 -1.23
N LYS A 252 13.88 31.84 -0.55
CA LYS A 252 12.65 32.43 0.00
C LYS A 252 11.58 32.71 -1.05
N ASP A 253 11.97 33.24 -2.20
CA ASP A 253 11.07 33.54 -3.33
C ASP A 253 10.44 32.30 -3.96
N VAL A 254 11.09 31.14 -3.83
CA VAL A 254 10.55 29.81 -4.21
C VAL A 254 9.65 29.28 -3.11
N LEU A 255 10.10 29.33 -1.84
CA LEU A 255 9.33 28.86 -0.69
C LEU A 255 7.97 29.58 -0.57
N ASP A 256 7.94 30.89 -0.83
CA ASP A 256 6.72 31.71 -0.80
C ASP A 256 5.67 31.26 -1.85
N LYS A 257 6.08 30.44 -2.84
CA LYS A 257 5.21 29.84 -3.86
C LYS A 257 4.87 28.36 -3.60
N VAL A 258 5.25 27.81 -2.44
CA VAL A 258 5.05 26.41 -2.13
C VAL A 258 4.28 26.24 -0.83
N HIS A 259 3.29 25.36 -0.82
CA HIS A 259 2.59 24.94 0.39
C HIS A 259 2.54 23.41 0.45
N LEU A 260 2.88 22.81 1.60
CA LEU A 260 2.90 21.37 1.82
C LEU A 260 1.76 20.92 2.73
N THR A 261 0.97 19.97 2.28
CA THR A 261 -0.05 19.28 3.09
C THR A 261 0.41 17.86 3.42
N LEU A 262 0.53 17.55 4.71
CA LEU A 262 0.85 16.21 5.21
C LEU A 262 -0.42 15.53 5.74
N VAL A 263 -0.78 14.39 5.14
CA VAL A 263 -1.97 13.61 5.52
C VAL A 263 -1.54 12.24 6.02
N GLY A 264 -1.90 11.93 7.27
CA GLY A 264 -1.61 10.66 7.91
C GLY A 264 -1.25 10.80 9.38
N ALA A 265 -1.05 9.68 10.04
CA ALA A 265 -0.59 9.59 11.42
C ALA A 265 0.53 8.55 11.53
N GLY A 266 1.36 8.65 12.56
CA GLY A 266 2.43 7.69 12.77
C GLY A 266 3.53 8.17 13.71
N LEU A 267 4.61 7.39 13.78
CA LEU A 267 5.68 7.59 14.76
C LEU A 267 6.52 8.86 14.53
N ALA A 268 6.55 9.37 13.29
CA ALA A 268 7.30 10.57 12.96
C ALA A 268 6.52 11.89 13.22
N LEU A 269 5.30 11.82 13.79
CA LEU A 269 4.45 13.00 14.04
C LEU A 269 5.16 14.09 14.83
N ASP A 270 5.77 13.72 15.98
CA ASP A 270 6.41 14.67 16.86
C ASP A 270 7.69 15.28 16.23
N GLU A 271 8.41 14.46 15.46
CA GLU A 271 9.59 14.92 14.72
C GLU A 271 9.20 15.91 13.61
N CYS A 272 8.16 15.62 12.83
CA CYS A 272 7.65 16.55 11.82
C CYS A 272 7.26 17.89 12.45
N LYS A 273 6.48 17.88 13.55
CA LYS A 273 6.09 19.10 14.27
C LYS A 273 7.28 19.89 14.80
N SER A 274 8.29 19.19 15.34
CA SER A 274 9.50 19.84 15.86
C SER A 274 10.27 20.54 14.74
N LYS A 275 10.47 19.89 13.59
CA LYS A 275 11.16 20.48 12.43
C LYS A 275 10.40 21.66 11.83
N ILE A 276 9.08 21.57 11.66
CA ILE A 276 8.24 22.67 11.15
C ILE A 276 8.44 23.92 12.03
N LYS A 277 8.41 23.75 13.35
CA LYS A 277 8.65 24.86 14.31
C LYS A 277 10.08 25.37 14.29
N GLU A 278 11.08 24.49 14.28
CA GLU A 278 12.51 24.83 14.26
C GLU A 278 12.86 25.65 13.00
N TYR A 279 12.27 25.31 11.87
CA TYR A 279 12.54 25.94 10.58
C TYR A 279 11.60 27.14 10.26
N ASN A 280 10.66 27.47 11.18
CA ASN A 280 9.65 28.53 10.99
C ASN A 280 8.80 28.32 9.72
N LEU A 281 8.35 27.06 9.49
CA LEU A 281 7.59 26.66 8.31
C LEU A 281 6.07 26.54 8.57
N GLU A 282 5.54 27.06 9.70
CA GLU A 282 4.13 26.92 10.09
C GLU A 282 3.15 27.52 9.07
N SER A 283 3.59 28.55 8.32
CA SER A 283 2.79 29.14 7.23
C SER A 283 2.85 28.37 5.91
N HIS A 284 3.81 27.46 5.76
CA HIS A 284 4.06 26.69 4.53
C HIS A 284 3.71 25.21 4.65
N VAL A 285 3.49 24.71 5.86
CA VAL A 285 3.24 23.27 6.09
C VAL A 285 2.00 23.07 6.95
N GLU A 286 1.01 22.37 6.41
CA GLU A 286 -0.18 21.95 7.13
C GLU A 286 -0.15 20.44 7.42
N MET A 287 -0.50 20.04 8.67
CA MET A 287 -0.60 18.64 9.09
C MET A 287 -2.04 18.28 9.41
N LEU A 288 -2.75 17.57 8.53
CA LEU A 288 -4.17 17.24 8.66
C LEU A 288 -4.44 16.00 9.54
N GLY A 289 -3.37 15.29 9.97
CA GLY A 289 -3.56 14.02 10.66
C GLY A 289 -4.17 12.94 9.74
N GLN A 290 -4.78 11.92 10.34
CA GLN A 290 -5.44 10.87 9.58
C GLN A 290 -6.81 11.35 9.08
N ARG A 291 -7.06 11.18 7.76
CA ARG A 291 -8.26 11.65 7.07
C ARG A 291 -8.93 10.51 6.30
N ASN A 292 -10.25 10.63 6.12
CA ASN A 292 -11.07 9.72 5.33
C ASN A 292 -11.48 10.32 3.98
N ASP A 293 -11.42 11.64 3.88
CA ASP A 293 -11.75 12.46 2.72
C ASP A 293 -10.49 12.76 1.87
N VAL A 294 -9.59 11.80 1.75
CA VAL A 294 -8.33 11.92 0.99
C VAL A 294 -8.58 12.36 -0.45
N ALA A 295 -9.65 11.87 -1.07
CA ALA A 295 -10.00 12.21 -2.45
C ALA A 295 -10.29 13.73 -2.60
N ASP A 296 -10.99 14.33 -1.64
CA ASP A 296 -11.31 15.76 -1.65
C ASP A 296 -10.06 16.60 -1.36
N ILE A 297 -9.18 16.13 -0.47
CA ILE A 297 -7.89 16.78 -0.19
C ILE A 297 -7.04 16.80 -1.45
N LEU A 298 -6.85 15.66 -2.12
CA LEU A 298 -6.05 15.53 -3.33
C LEU A 298 -6.56 16.40 -4.47
N LYS A 299 -7.88 16.58 -4.60
CA LYS A 299 -8.52 17.41 -5.62
C LYS A 299 -8.03 18.86 -5.60
N SER A 300 -7.65 19.38 -4.45
CA SER A 300 -7.16 20.76 -4.28
C SER A 300 -5.63 20.89 -4.37
N GLN A 301 -4.91 19.82 -4.69
CA GLN A 301 -3.46 19.79 -4.75
C GLN A 301 -2.93 19.78 -6.19
N ASP A 302 -1.66 20.04 -6.34
CA ASP A 302 -0.99 20.12 -7.64
C ASP A 302 0.05 19.03 -7.82
N VAL A 303 0.77 18.68 -6.75
CA VAL A 303 1.92 17.76 -6.78
C VAL A 303 1.83 16.77 -5.63
N PHE A 304 1.99 15.51 -5.92
CA PHE A 304 2.13 14.45 -4.92
C PHE A 304 3.59 14.11 -4.70
N VAL A 305 4.07 14.15 -3.44
CA VAL A 305 5.48 13.89 -3.09
C VAL A 305 5.59 12.68 -2.18
N LEU A 306 6.42 11.68 -2.55
CA LEU A 306 6.59 10.46 -1.76
C LEU A 306 8.05 9.95 -1.78
N PRO A 307 8.93 10.42 -0.87
CA PRO A 307 10.32 9.94 -0.78
C PRO A 307 10.44 8.65 0.06
N SER A 308 9.75 7.58 -0.33
CA SER A 308 9.74 6.31 0.37
C SER A 308 11.03 5.51 0.21
N ILE A 309 11.36 4.66 1.19
CA ILE A 309 12.46 3.68 1.11
C ILE A 309 12.08 2.49 0.21
N SER A 310 10.84 2.03 0.28
CA SER A 310 10.37 0.83 -0.44
C SER A 310 8.85 0.90 -0.58
N GLU A 311 8.34 0.50 -1.75
CA GLU A 311 6.91 0.43 -2.06
C GLU A 311 6.62 -0.80 -2.93
N GLY A 312 5.49 -1.47 -2.68
CA GLY A 312 4.98 -2.48 -3.61
C GLY A 312 4.38 -1.79 -4.83
N MET A 313 3.21 -1.19 -4.64
CA MET A 313 2.52 -0.29 -5.56
C MET A 313 1.62 0.62 -4.72
N PRO A 314 2.05 1.85 -4.44
CA PRO A 314 1.37 2.72 -3.47
C PRO A 314 0.02 3.21 -3.98
N MET A 315 -1.04 2.86 -3.25
CA MET A 315 -2.41 3.28 -3.55
C MET A 315 -2.53 4.81 -3.59
N SER A 316 -1.81 5.52 -2.70
CA SER A 316 -1.86 6.97 -2.63
C SER A 316 -1.31 7.68 -3.89
N ILE A 317 -0.34 7.10 -4.61
CA ILE A 317 0.08 7.60 -5.92
C ILE A 317 -1.03 7.37 -6.94
N ILE A 318 -1.68 6.21 -6.93
CA ILE A 318 -2.81 5.91 -7.83
C ILE A 318 -3.95 6.91 -7.59
N GLU A 319 -4.27 7.20 -6.31
CA GLU A 319 -5.28 8.19 -5.94
C GLU A 319 -4.89 9.61 -6.38
N ALA A 320 -3.61 9.97 -6.29
CA ALA A 320 -3.09 11.24 -6.79
C ALA A 320 -3.19 11.34 -8.32
N MET A 321 -2.81 10.30 -9.05
CA MET A 321 -2.94 10.23 -10.51
C MET A 321 -4.41 10.28 -10.96
N ARG A 322 -5.33 9.68 -10.19
CA ARG A 322 -6.78 9.81 -10.41
C ARG A 322 -7.24 11.27 -10.40
N GLN A 323 -6.62 12.10 -9.59
CA GLN A 323 -6.88 13.55 -9.53
C GLN A 323 -6.01 14.36 -10.52
N GLY A 324 -5.14 13.70 -11.29
CA GLY A 324 -4.27 14.36 -12.26
C GLY A 324 -3.10 15.12 -11.65
N LEU A 325 -2.62 14.75 -10.45
CA LEU A 325 -1.49 15.42 -9.83
C LEU A 325 -0.18 15.06 -10.54
N TYR A 326 0.76 16.01 -10.54
CA TYR A 326 2.15 15.74 -10.90
C TYR A 326 2.81 14.88 -9.81
N ILE A 327 3.59 13.85 -10.17
CA ILE A 327 4.12 12.88 -9.21
C ILE A 327 5.62 13.04 -9.03
N MET A 328 6.05 13.28 -7.78
CA MET A 328 7.46 13.29 -7.37
C MET A 328 7.68 12.14 -6.38
N ALA A 329 8.34 11.07 -6.77
CA ALA A 329 8.55 9.94 -5.87
C ALA A 329 9.89 9.24 -6.11
N THR A 330 10.37 8.51 -5.09
CA THR A 330 11.60 7.71 -5.22
C THR A 330 11.43 6.53 -6.17
N PRO A 331 12.46 6.18 -6.97
CA PRO A 331 12.40 5.08 -7.93
C PRO A 331 12.51 3.71 -7.24
N VAL A 332 11.51 3.34 -6.42
CA VAL A 332 11.51 2.09 -5.65
C VAL A 332 10.29 1.22 -5.96
N GLY A 333 10.50 -0.08 -6.07
CA GLY A 333 9.46 -1.07 -6.31
C GLY A 333 8.59 -0.76 -7.52
N GLY A 334 7.27 -0.77 -7.34
CA GLY A 334 6.31 -0.49 -8.41
C GLY A 334 6.26 0.97 -8.87
N ILE A 335 6.82 1.91 -8.10
CA ILE A 335 6.89 3.33 -8.51
C ILE A 335 7.66 3.51 -9.82
N LEU A 336 8.66 2.66 -10.06
CA LEU A 336 9.42 2.65 -11.32
C LEU A 336 8.55 2.49 -12.58
N GLU A 337 7.39 1.87 -12.45
CA GLU A 337 6.46 1.60 -13.55
C GLU A 337 5.27 2.59 -13.58
N MET A 338 5.20 3.50 -12.59
CA MET A 338 4.07 4.42 -12.44
C MET A 338 4.34 5.80 -13.02
N ILE A 339 5.60 6.24 -13.08
CA ILE A 339 5.98 7.62 -13.38
C ILE A 339 6.64 7.71 -14.76
N GLU A 340 6.16 8.64 -15.56
CA GLU A 340 6.73 9.02 -16.86
C GLU A 340 7.04 10.53 -16.84
N PRO A 341 8.01 11.01 -17.66
CA PRO A 341 8.50 12.40 -17.62
C PRO A 341 7.42 13.47 -17.89
N GLU A 342 6.33 13.12 -18.57
CA GLU A 342 5.24 14.01 -18.94
C GLU A 342 4.43 14.50 -17.74
N TYR A 343 4.39 13.70 -16.65
CA TYR A 343 3.55 14.00 -15.47
C TYR A 343 4.25 13.70 -14.15
N GLY A 344 5.55 13.46 -14.16
CA GLY A 344 6.28 13.22 -12.92
C GLY A 344 7.78 13.12 -13.09
N GLU A 345 8.46 13.05 -11.97
CA GLU A 345 9.90 12.83 -11.93
C GLU A 345 10.33 12.00 -10.73
N PHE A 346 11.43 11.27 -10.90
CA PHE A 346 12.04 10.55 -9.80
C PHE A 346 12.87 11.50 -8.93
N ILE A 347 12.67 11.38 -7.62
CA ILE A 347 13.39 12.12 -6.59
C ILE A 347 14.24 11.18 -5.74
N THR A 348 15.19 11.75 -5.00
CA THR A 348 15.97 11.03 -4.01
C THR A 348 15.50 11.33 -2.58
N ARG A 349 16.03 10.60 -1.62
CA ARG A 349 15.82 10.86 -0.19
C ARG A 349 16.83 11.87 0.39
N ASN A 350 17.59 12.55 -0.45
CA ASN A 350 18.49 13.63 -0.04
C ASN A 350 17.72 14.96 -0.01
N PRO A 351 17.63 15.66 1.13
CA PRO A 351 16.89 16.92 1.22
C PRO A 351 17.38 18.00 0.28
N GLN A 352 18.68 18.11 0.04
CA GLN A 352 19.28 19.09 -0.86
C GLN A 352 18.85 18.84 -2.32
N GLU A 353 18.91 17.57 -2.77
CA GLU A 353 18.48 17.19 -4.11
C GLU A 353 16.97 17.36 -4.30
N LEU A 354 16.18 17.06 -3.27
CA LEU A 354 14.74 17.27 -3.29
C LEU A 354 14.40 18.77 -3.33
N ALA A 355 15.13 19.61 -2.61
CA ALA A 355 14.95 21.07 -2.69
C ALA A 355 15.20 21.59 -4.11
N VAL A 356 16.29 21.17 -4.75
CA VAL A 356 16.59 21.51 -6.15
C VAL A 356 15.49 21.01 -7.10
N ALA A 357 14.94 19.82 -6.88
CA ALA A 357 13.85 19.31 -7.71
C ALA A 357 12.55 20.12 -7.53
N ILE A 358 12.22 20.55 -6.30
CA ILE A 358 11.06 21.42 -6.03
C ILE A 358 11.28 22.81 -6.63
N GLU A 359 12.46 23.41 -6.47
CA GLU A 359 12.81 24.70 -7.09
C GLU A 359 12.64 24.64 -8.60
N ARG A 360 13.22 23.63 -9.24
CA ARG A 360 13.10 23.41 -10.69
C ARG A 360 11.63 23.25 -11.13
N LEU A 361 10.83 22.51 -10.38
CA LEU A 361 9.39 22.32 -10.66
C LEU A 361 8.65 23.66 -10.67
N VAL A 362 8.96 24.56 -9.72
CA VAL A 362 8.37 25.91 -9.62
C VAL A 362 8.87 26.83 -10.73
N VAL A 363 10.19 26.88 -10.95
CA VAL A 363 10.82 27.80 -11.93
C VAL A 363 10.49 27.42 -13.37
N GLU A 364 10.52 26.13 -13.69
CA GLU A 364 10.21 25.60 -15.03
C GLU A 364 8.70 25.42 -15.28
N GLN A 365 7.86 25.72 -14.29
CA GLN A 365 6.39 25.59 -14.38
C GLN A 365 5.94 24.23 -14.90
N LYS A 366 6.49 23.13 -14.33
CA LYS A 366 6.22 21.77 -14.80
C LYS A 366 4.78 21.29 -14.58
N VAL A 367 4.05 21.91 -13.66
CA VAL A 367 2.65 21.60 -13.39
C VAL A 367 1.77 22.34 -14.36
N THR A 368 1.44 21.71 -15.46
CA THR A 368 0.65 22.25 -16.56
C THR A 368 -0.66 21.46 -16.71
N GLU A 369 -1.62 21.99 -17.44
CA GLU A 369 -2.81 21.24 -17.83
C GLU A 369 -2.44 19.95 -18.58
N ALA A 370 -1.43 20.00 -19.44
CA ALA A 370 -0.94 18.84 -20.18
C ALA A 370 -0.39 17.76 -19.25
N SER A 371 0.40 18.13 -18.23
CA SER A 371 0.91 17.17 -17.25
C SER A 371 -0.21 16.56 -16.39
N LYS A 372 -1.22 17.35 -16.01
CA LYS A 372 -2.41 16.87 -15.29
C LYS A 372 -3.22 15.88 -16.13
N LEU A 373 -3.44 16.16 -17.39
CA LEU A 373 -4.12 15.27 -18.34
C LEU A 373 -3.32 13.98 -18.57
N ALA A 374 -1.99 14.07 -18.71
CA ALA A 374 -1.13 12.88 -18.88
C ALA A 374 -1.17 11.96 -17.66
N SER A 375 -1.06 12.52 -16.45
CA SER A 375 -1.20 11.77 -15.18
C SER A 375 -2.57 11.08 -15.07
N ARG A 376 -3.63 11.81 -15.37
CA ARG A 376 -5.00 11.28 -15.40
C ARG A 376 -5.19 10.17 -16.43
N HIS A 377 -4.71 10.36 -17.64
CA HIS A 377 -4.79 9.35 -18.72
C HIS A 377 -4.04 8.06 -18.32
N ARG A 378 -2.87 8.19 -17.67
CA ARG A 378 -2.15 7.03 -17.15
C ARG A 378 -2.96 6.26 -16.11
N PHE A 379 -3.64 6.98 -15.19
CA PHE A 379 -4.57 6.36 -14.24
C PHE A 379 -5.69 5.59 -14.96
N GLU A 380 -6.38 6.23 -15.91
CA GLU A 380 -7.51 5.63 -16.62
C GLU A 380 -7.11 4.37 -17.40
N LYS A 381 -5.92 4.38 -17.97
CA LYS A 381 -5.39 3.27 -18.76
C LYS A 381 -5.02 2.06 -17.91
N ASP A 382 -4.33 2.26 -16.80
CA ASP A 382 -3.62 1.18 -16.11
C ASP A 382 -4.02 0.98 -14.64
N PHE A 383 -4.57 2.00 -13.98
CA PHE A 383 -4.76 1.99 -12.52
C PHE A 383 -6.20 2.20 -12.07
N ASN A 384 -7.17 2.19 -12.99
CA ASN A 384 -8.56 2.20 -12.57
C ASN A 384 -9.01 0.80 -12.09
N LEU A 385 -10.07 0.80 -11.28
CA LEU A 385 -10.57 -0.41 -10.65
C LEU A 385 -10.99 -1.49 -11.64
N LYS A 386 -11.60 -1.10 -12.77
CA LYS A 386 -12.03 -2.06 -13.79
C LYS A 386 -10.85 -2.82 -14.38
N VAL A 387 -9.76 -2.12 -14.74
CA VAL A 387 -8.54 -2.73 -15.29
C VAL A 387 -7.94 -3.72 -14.29
N MET A 388 -7.87 -3.35 -12.99
CA MET A 388 -7.40 -4.25 -11.94
C MET A 388 -8.26 -5.53 -11.88
N ILE A 389 -9.57 -5.42 -11.82
CA ILE A 389 -10.47 -6.57 -11.70
C ILE A 389 -10.47 -7.44 -12.95
N ASP A 390 -10.43 -6.84 -14.14
CA ASP A 390 -10.28 -7.58 -15.39
C ASP A 390 -8.95 -8.37 -15.40
N GLY A 391 -7.87 -7.78 -14.94
CA GLY A 391 -6.58 -8.44 -14.78
C GLY A 391 -6.67 -9.67 -13.87
N TYR A 392 -7.26 -9.54 -12.68
CA TYR A 392 -7.45 -10.68 -11.77
C TYR A 392 -8.41 -11.72 -12.34
N SER A 393 -9.49 -11.32 -13.02
CA SER A 393 -10.44 -12.23 -13.67
C SER A 393 -9.75 -13.05 -14.74
N ASN A 394 -8.91 -12.44 -15.56
CA ASN A 394 -8.12 -13.14 -16.59
C ASN A 394 -7.15 -14.15 -15.96
N VAL A 395 -6.50 -13.79 -14.86
CA VAL A 395 -5.63 -14.72 -14.10
C VAL A 395 -6.43 -15.92 -13.60
N LEU A 396 -7.60 -15.70 -13.00
CA LEU A 396 -8.45 -16.77 -12.46
C LEU A 396 -8.97 -17.68 -13.59
N HIS A 397 -9.40 -17.11 -14.73
CA HIS A 397 -9.85 -17.90 -15.87
C HIS A 397 -8.73 -18.72 -16.53
N SER A 398 -7.47 -18.31 -16.38
CA SER A 398 -6.31 -19.05 -16.92
C SER A 398 -5.93 -20.31 -16.09
N LEU A 399 -6.57 -20.54 -14.94
CA LEU A 399 -6.35 -21.68 -14.05
C LEU A 399 -7.31 -22.83 -14.32
#